data_c3146152c885da0f01cd58ed3eae76d1
#
_entry.id   c3146152c885da0f01cd58ed3eae76d1
#
_cell.length_a   1.000
_cell.length_b   1.000
_cell.length_c   1.000
_cell.angle_alpha   90.00
_cell.angle_beta   90.00
_cell.angle_gamma   90.00
#
_symmetry.space_group_name_H-M   'P 1'
#
loop_
_entity.id
_entity.type
_entity.pdbx_description
1 polymer ?
#
loop_
_entity_poly.entity_id
_entity_poly.type
_entity_poly.pdbx_seq_one_letter_code
_entity_poly.pdbx_strand_id
1 'polypeptide(L)'
;MAKKNPLKLNALQLRTLAILQQMARSPNHAQPGDDEGSVFVSNFPAAHGDHFHIGDAVVLARDASGLGNPNVFAILERKGLLRSMHPMGAMLSAQALAYDTGVDGQVLHRADH
;
A
#
# COMPACT_ATOMS: atom_id res chain seq x y z
N MET A 1 8.52 -22.45 1.16
CA MET A 1 7.36 -22.15 1.79
C MET A 1 6.25 -21.67 0.92
N ALA A 2 5.16 -22.07 1.20
CA ALA A 2 4.08 -21.81 0.31
C ALA A 2 3.80 -20.34 0.18
N LYS A 3 3.38 -19.97 -0.97
CA LYS A 3 2.96 -18.66 -1.24
C LYS A 3 1.71 -18.35 -0.53
N LYS A 4 1.62 -17.19 0.00
CA LYS A 4 0.46 -16.85 0.77
C LYS A 4 -0.67 -16.27 -0.05
N ASN A 5 -0.55 -15.45 -0.85
CA ASN A 5 -1.52 -14.74 -1.69
C ASN A 5 -2.89 -15.43 -1.84
N PRO A 6 -3.64 -15.62 -0.72
CA PRO A 6 -4.91 -16.37 -0.78
C PRO A 6 -5.98 -15.66 -1.59
N LEU A 7 -5.89 -14.35 -1.76
CA LEU A 7 -6.88 -13.60 -2.53
C LEU A 7 -6.51 -13.49 -4.00
N LYS A 8 -5.39 -14.10 -4.38
CA LYS A 8 -4.96 -14.18 -5.78
C LYS A 8 -4.79 -12.81 -6.41
N LEU A 9 -4.11 -11.94 -5.70
CA LEU A 9 -3.81 -10.62 -6.22
C LEU A 9 -2.73 -10.71 -7.29
N ASN A 10 -2.85 -9.90 -8.32
CA ASN A 10 -1.82 -9.88 -9.36
C ASN A 10 -0.62 -9.03 -8.89
N ALA A 11 0.43 -8.97 -9.72
CA ALA A 11 1.65 -8.29 -9.32
C ALA A 11 1.44 -6.82 -9.00
N LEU A 12 0.66 -6.12 -9.80
CA LEU A 12 0.40 -4.70 -9.56
C LEU A 12 -0.38 -4.50 -8.28
N GLN A 13 -1.36 -5.36 -8.02
CA GLN A 13 -2.16 -5.26 -6.80
C GLN A 13 -1.30 -5.55 -5.57
N LEU A 14 -0.42 -6.55 -5.65
CA LEU A 14 0.46 -6.87 -4.53
C LEU A 14 1.43 -5.72 -4.25
N ARG A 15 2.01 -5.14 -5.29
CA ARG A 15 2.92 -4.01 -5.10
C ARG A 15 2.19 -2.82 -4.49
N THR A 16 1.00 -2.52 -4.95
CA THR A 16 0.23 -1.41 -4.42
C THR A 16 -0.12 -1.64 -2.95
N LEU A 17 -0.55 -2.86 -2.62
CA LEU A 17 -0.86 -3.17 -1.23
C LEU A 17 0.38 -3.05 -0.34
N ALA A 18 1.53 -3.51 -0.81
CA ALA A 18 2.76 -3.38 -0.02
C ALA A 18 3.09 -1.92 0.26
N ILE A 19 2.89 -1.05 -0.73
CA ILE A 19 3.14 0.37 -0.55
C ILE A 19 2.14 0.97 0.43
N LEU A 20 0.87 0.60 0.33
CA LEU A 20 -0.14 1.08 1.27
C LEU A 20 0.16 0.61 2.69
N GLN A 21 0.64 -0.61 2.85
CA GLN A 21 1.04 -1.10 4.17
C GLN A 21 2.19 -0.26 4.74
N GLN A 22 3.15 0.12 3.89
CA GLN A 22 4.24 0.96 4.36
C GLN A 22 3.73 2.35 4.75
N MET A 23 2.79 2.90 4.00
CA MET A 23 2.18 4.17 4.36
C MET A 23 1.47 4.06 5.70
N ALA A 24 0.86 2.92 5.97
CA ALA A 24 0.16 2.70 7.23
C ALA A 24 1.10 2.68 8.43
N ARG A 25 2.39 2.46 8.19
CA ARG A 25 3.40 2.47 9.24
C ARG A 25 4.10 3.83 9.36
N SER A 26 3.71 4.78 8.51
CA SER A 26 4.40 6.08 8.45
C SER A 26 3.50 7.16 8.99
N PRO A 27 3.88 7.86 10.06
CA PRO A 27 2.99 8.84 10.69
C PRO A 27 2.52 9.96 9.77
N ASN A 28 3.30 10.27 8.75
CA ASN A 28 2.90 11.34 7.81
C ASN A 28 1.74 10.91 6.92
N HIS A 29 1.43 9.63 6.85
CA HIS A 29 0.43 9.10 5.95
C HIS A 29 -0.70 8.38 6.66
N ALA A 30 -0.52 8.03 7.93
CA ALA A 30 -1.43 7.11 8.62
C ALA A 30 -2.21 7.80 9.72
N GLN A 31 -3.49 7.45 9.85
CA GLN A 31 -4.33 7.86 10.95
C GLN A 31 -5.16 6.67 11.39
N PRO A 32 -5.64 6.64 12.64
CA PRO A 32 -6.51 5.54 13.05
C PRO A 32 -7.75 5.49 12.16
N GLY A 33 -8.17 4.27 11.83
CA GLY A 33 -9.36 4.08 11.02
C GLY A 33 -10.62 4.02 11.85
N ASP A 34 -11.76 3.83 11.17
CA ASP A 34 -13.05 3.75 11.83
C ASP A 34 -13.23 2.48 12.62
N ASP A 35 -12.72 1.38 12.10
CA ASP A 35 -12.88 0.07 12.73
C ASP A 35 -11.65 -0.28 13.52
N GLU A 36 -11.82 -1.10 14.52
CA GLU A 36 -10.70 -1.54 15.32
C GLU A 36 -9.68 -2.25 14.44
N GLY A 37 -8.43 -1.84 14.53
CA GLY A 37 -7.36 -2.42 13.75
C GLY A 37 -7.22 -1.87 12.35
N SER A 38 -8.12 -0.98 11.93
CA SER A 38 -8.00 -0.39 10.60
C SER A 38 -7.16 0.89 10.66
N VAL A 39 -6.61 1.29 9.52
CA VAL A 39 -5.80 2.48 9.40
C VAL A 39 -6.20 3.22 8.14
N PHE A 40 -6.44 4.51 8.27
CA PHE A 40 -6.69 5.36 7.11
C PHE A 40 -5.36 5.90 6.61
N VAL A 41 -5.05 5.66 5.35
CA VAL A 41 -3.84 6.20 4.73
C VAL A 41 -4.24 7.27 3.73
N SER A 42 -3.47 8.36 3.72
CA SER A 42 -3.74 9.47 2.84
C SER A 42 -2.44 10.19 2.52
N ASN A 43 -2.55 11.32 1.83
CA ASN A 43 -1.38 12.13 1.53
C ASN A 43 -0.40 11.32 0.68
N PHE A 44 -0.91 10.78 -0.42
CA PHE A 44 -0.09 9.96 -1.30
C PHE A 44 1.14 10.75 -1.72
N PRO A 45 2.32 10.15 -1.66
CA PRO A 45 3.55 10.88 -1.90
C PRO A 45 3.69 11.30 -3.36
N ALA A 46 4.41 12.39 -3.56
CA ALA A 46 4.77 12.83 -4.90
C ALA A 46 6.18 12.33 -5.21
N ALA A 47 6.40 11.96 -6.45
CA ALA A 47 7.69 11.44 -6.84
C ALA A 47 8.76 12.54 -6.84
N HIS A 48 9.96 12.18 -6.40
CA HIS A 48 11.14 12.99 -6.55
C HIS A 48 11.94 12.37 -7.69
N GLY A 49 11.68 12.82 -8.92
CA GLY A 49 12.27 12.16 -10.05
C GLY A 49 11.60 10.81 -10.25
N ASP A 50 12.34 9.73 -10.05
CA ASP A 50 11.83 8.39 -10.31
C ASP A 50 11.54 7.58 -9.05
N HIS A 51 11.45 8.24 -7.90
CA HIS A 51 11.19 7.51 -6.65
C HIS A 51 10.39 8.35 -5.66
N PHE A 52 9.82 7.65 -4.67
CA PHE A 52 9.10 8.26 -3.55
C PHE A 52 9.79 7.90 -2.26
N HIS A 53 9.67 8.75 -1.25
CA HIS A 53 10.07 8.43 0.11
C HIS A 53 8.81 8.22 0.96
N ILE A 54 8.70 7.08 1.60
CA ILE A 54 7.57 6.76 2.47
C ILE A 54 8.15 6.26 3.79
N GLY A 55 8.19 7.13 4.79
CA GLY A 55 8.87 6.80 6.03
C GLY A 55 10.33 6.59 5.75
N ASP A 56 10.87 5.45 6.18
CA ASP A 56 12.26 5.11 5.93
C ASP A 56 12.45 4.22 4.70
N ALA A 57 11.44 4.12 3.87
CA ALA A 57 11.51 3.31 2.66
C ALA A 57 11.58 4.19 1.43
N VAL A 58 12.21 3.68 0.40
CA VAL A 58 12.25 4.29 -0.92
C VAL A 58 11.54 3.35 -1.88
N VAL A 59 10.61 3.88 -2.67
CA VAL A 59 9.83 3.11 -3.62
C VAL A 59 10.04 3.71 -5.00
N LEU A 60 10.37 2.88 -5.98
CA LEU A 60 10.54 3.39 -7.34
C LEU A 60 9.18 3.77 -7.92
N ALA A 61 9.16 4.86 -8.66
CA ALA A 61 7.91 5.36 -9.23
C ALA A 61 7.23 4.30 -10.11
N ARG A 62 8.02 3.52 -10.82
CA ARG A 62 7.44 2.49 -11.70
C ARG A 62 6.72 1.40 -10.90
N ASP A 63 7.12 1.18 -9.65
CA ASP A 63 6.46 0.19 -8.80
C ASP A 63 5.24 0.75 -8.11
N ALA A 64 5.07 2.07 -8.14
CA ALA A 64 3.98 2.74 -7.47
C ALA A 64 2.85 3.17 -8.42
N SER A 65 2.86 2.65 -9.64
CA SER A 65 1.87 3.09 -10.62
C SER A 65 0.44 2.78 -10.19
N GLY A 66 0.26 1.77 -9.33
CA GLY A 66 -1.07 1.44 -8.85
C GLY A 66 -1.67 2.48 -7.93
N LEU A 67 -0.85 3.34 -7.32
CA LEU A 67 -1.38 4.39 -6.46
C LEU A 67 -2.24 5.39 -7.22
N GLY A 68 -1.98 5.56 -8.50
CA GLY A 68 -2.80 6.43 -9.34
C GLY A 68 -3.87 5.71 -10.11
N ASN A 69 -4.09 4.44 -9.84
CA ASN A 69 -4.99 3.62 -10.64
C ASN A 69 -6.24 3.25 -9.83
N PRO A 70 -7.37 3.91 -10.09
CA PRO A 70 -8.57 3.62 -9.31
C PRO A 70 -9.08 2.19 -9.48
N ASN A 71 -8.75 1.53 -10.59
CA ASN A 71 -9.18 0.14 -10.77
C ASN A 71 -8.48 -0.79 -9.79
N VAL A 72 -7.22 -0.52 -9.47
CA VAL A 72 -6.51 -1.33 -8.48
C VAL A 72 -7.19 -1.18 -7.12
N PHE A 73 -7.54 0.05 -6.74
CA PHE A 73 -8.23 0.29 -5.48
C PHE A 73 -9.59 -0.40 -5.45
N ALA A 74 -10.31 -0.36 -6.57
CA ALA A 74 -11.63 -0.99 -6.63
C ALA A 74 -11.53 -2.50 -6.43
N ILE A 75 -10.50 -3.13 -6.99
CA ILE A 75 -10.33 -4.57 -6.83
C ILE A 75 -9.93 -4.90 -5.40
N LEU A 76 -9.02 -4.12 -4.81
CA LEU A 76 -8.62 -4.36 -3.43
C LEU A 76 -9.82 -4.19 -2.48
N GLU A 77 -10.69 -3.22 -2.78
CA GLU A 77 -11.89 -3.04 -1.98
C GLU A 77 -12.84 -4.24 -2.12
N ARG A 78 -12.99 -4.75 -3.33
CA ARG A 78 -13.84 -5.91 -3.57
C ARG A 78 -13.34 -7.14 -2.83
N LYS A 79 -12.02 -7.21 -2.63
CA LYS A 79 -11.41 -8.33 -1.91
C LYS A 79 -11.45 -8.14 -0.39
N GLY A 80 -12.04 -7.05 0.09
CA GLY A 80 -12.18 -6.83 1.52
C GLY A 80 -10.96 -6.25 2.20
N LEU A 81 -9.99 -5.76 1.43
CA LEU A 81 -8.75 -5.27 2.00
C LEU A 81 -8.79 -3.80 2.35
N LEU A 82 -9.62 -3.01 1.65
CA LEU A 82 -9.71 -1.60 1.95
C LEU A 82 -11.05 -1.06 1.54
N ARG A 83 -11.32 0.16 1.98
CA ARG A 83 -12.42 0.96 1.48
C ARG A 83 -11.80 2.13 0.75
N SER A 84 -12.05 2.24 -0.54
CA SER A 84 -11.37 3.21 -1.37
C SER A 84 -11.96 4.59 -1.20
N MET A 85 -11.08 5.57 -1.03
CA MET A 85 -11.44 6.99 -1.09
C MET A 85 -10.54 7.67 -2.11
N HIS A 86 -10.16 6.89 -3.12
CA HIS A 86 -9.24 7.37 -4.14
C HIS A 86 -9.81 8.61 -4.83
N PRO A 87 -9.01 9.63 -5.09
CA PRO A 87 -7.55 9.67 -4.90
C PRO A 87 -7.12 10.22 -3.55
N MET A 88 -8.03 10.42 -2.61
CA MET A 88 -7.69 11.06 -1.34
C MET A 88 -7.05 10.11 -0.36
N GLY A 89 -7.34 8.83 -0.47
CA GLY A 89 -6.78 7.86 0.45
C GLY A 89 -7.52 6.55 0.40
N ALA A 90 -7.30 5.73 1.42
CA ALA A 90 -7.97 4.45 1.56
C ALA A 90 -7.96 4.02 3.02
N MET A 91 -9.03 3.36 3.43
CA MET A 91 -9.12 2.80 4.77
C MET A 91 -8.71 1.34 4.70
N LEU A 92 -7.54 1.01 5.21
CA LEU A 92 -7.04 -0.36 5.17
C LEU A 92 -7.62 -1.15 6.33
N SER A 93 -8.12 -2.35 6.03
CA SER A 93 -8.65 -3.21 7.07
C SER A 93 -7.49 -3.87 7.84
N ALA A 94 -7.80 -4.42 9.01
CA ALA A 94 -6.81 -5.18 9.75
C ALA A 94 -6.26 -6.33 8.90
N GLN A 95 -7.12 -6.96 8.10
CA GLN A 95 -6.70 -8.02 7.20
C GLN A 95 -5.67 -7.52 6.19
N ALA A 96 -5.88 -6.31 5.67
CA ALA A 96 -4.96 -5.74 4.70
C ALA A 96 -3.59 -5.47 5.33
N LEU A 97 -3.60 -5.01 6.57
CA LEU A 97 -2.35 -4.69 7.25
C LEU A 97 -1.54 -5.94 7.53
N ALA A 98 -2.20 -7.07 7.70
CA ALA A 98 -1.55 -8.34 7.98
C ALA A 98 -1.27 -9.18 6.74
N TYR A 99 -1.73 -8.74 5.57
CA TYR A 99 -1.60 -9.53 4.36
C TYR A 99 -0.14 -9.69 3.96
N ASP A 100 0.27 -10.91 3.68
CA ASP A 100 1.63 -11.18 3.26
C ASP A 100 1.71 -11.04 1.74
N THR A 101 2.18 -9.91 1.27
CA THR A 101 2.25 -9.66 -0.16
C THR A 101 3.38 -10.42 -0.83
N GLY A 102 4.41 -10.76 -0.07
CA GLY A 102 5.56 -11.46 -0.62
C GLY A 102 6.47 -10.60 -1.48
N VAL A 103 6.19 -9.31 -1.62
CA VAL A 103 6.96 -8.45 -2.52
C VAL A 103 7.65 -7.29 -1.82
N ASP A 104 7.59 -7.25 -0.49
CA ASP A 104 8.16 -6.12 0.25
C ASP A 104 9.63 -5.88 -0.12
N GLY A 105 10.40 -6.93 -0.22
CA GLY A 105 11.82 -6.79 -0.54
C GLY A 105 12.09 -6.29 -1.94
N GLN A 106 11.11 -6.39 -2.82
CA GLN A 106 11.25 -5.90 -4.20
C GLN A 106 10.77 -4.47 -4.35
N VAL A 107 9.86 -4.05 -3.50
CA VAL A 107 9.19 -2.76 -3.65
C VAL A 107 9.69 -1.73 -2.66
N LEU A 108 9.94 -2.16 -1.43
CA LEU A 108 10.33 -1.25 -0.35
C LEU A 108 11.84 -1.36 -0.15
N HIS A 109 12.55 -0.32 -0.52
CA HIS A 109 14.00 -0.29 -0.38
C HIS A 109 14.36 0.60 0.79
N ARG A 110 15.49 0.32 1.42
CA ARG A 110 15.90 1.15 2.54
C ARG A 110 16.52 2.44 2.05
N ALA A 111 16.18 3.49 2.74
CA ALA A 111 16.79 4.79 2.45
C ALA A 111 18.09 4.86 3.24
N ASP A 112 19.13 4.43 2.64
CA ASP A 112 20.35 4.21 3.30
C ASP A 112 21.30 5.34 3.18
N HIS A 113 21.05 6.41 3.68
CA HIS A 113 22.07 7.45 3.70
C HIS A 113 21.79 8.54 4.66
#